data_51c280eec144a614260f5f630e6dc600
#
_entry.id   51c280eec144a614260f5f630e6dc600
#
_cell.length_a   1.000
_cell.length_b   1.000
_cell.length_c   1.000
_cell.angle_alpha   90.00
_cell.angle_beta   90.00
_cell.angle_gamma   90.00
#
_symmetry.space_group_name_H-M   'P 1'
#
loop_
_entity.id
_entity.type
_entity.pdbx_description
1 polymer ?
#
loop_
_entity_poly.entity_id
_entity_poly.type
_entity_poly.pdbx_seq_one_letter_code
_entity_poly.pdbx_strand_id
1 'polypeptide(L)' 'MNMEQRAQQYAEIQKLEGLLAYAVAHGDKAEEERICAELVKMVEGL' A
#
# COMPACT_ATOMS: atom_id res chain seq x y z
N MET A 1 13.73 14.88 0.50
CA MET A 1 13.08 14.02 -0.50
C MET A 1 12.59 14.86 -1.66
N ASN A 2 12.87 14.47 -2.89
CA ASN A 2 12.47 15.27 -4.05
C ASN A 2 11.09 14.83 -4.56
N MET A 3 10.57 15.56 -5.53
CA MET A 3 9.22 15.34 -6.06
C MET A 3 9.07 13.98 -6.75
N GLU A 4 10.12 13.52 -7.42
CA GLU A 4 10.08 12.23 -8.09
C GLU A 4 9.90 11.09 -7.09
N GLN A 5 10.63 11.14 -5.99
CA GLN A 5 10.52 10.11 -4.96
C GLN A 5 9.13 10.12 -4.32
N ARG A 6 8.57 11.31 -4.12
CA ARG A 6 7.22 11.41 -3.60
C ARG A 6 6.20 10.82 -4.55
N ALA A 7 6.33 11.14 -5.84
CA ALA A 7 5.41 10.62 -6.84
C ALA A 7 5.45 9.10 -6.88
N GLN A 8 6.65 8.52 -6.78
CA GLN A 8 6.81 7.08 -6.76
C GLN A 8 6.17 6.47 -5.53
N GLN A 9 6.32 7.11 -4.37
CA GLN A 9 5.70 6.62 -3.14
C GLN A 9 4.17 6.65 -3.22
N TYR A 10 3.62 7.72 -3.77
CA TYR A 10 2.17 7.81 -3.95
C TYR A 10 1.66 6.73 -4.90
N ALA A 11 2.39 6.48 -5.99
CA ALA A 11 2.00 5.45 -6.93
C ALA A 11 2.01 4.07 -6.26
N GLU A 12 3.02 3.80 -5.44
CA GLU A 12 3.11 2.55 -4.70
C GLU A 12 1.96 2.40 -3.71
N ILE A 13 1.62 3.48 -3.01
CA ILE A 13 0.51 3.47 -2.06
C ILE A 13 -0.80 3.17 -2.78
N GLN A 14 -1.03 3.80 -3.92
CA GLN A 14 -2.25 3.55 -4.69
C GLN A 14 -2.33 2.11 -5.18
N LYS A 15 -1.21 1.56 -5.62
CA LYS A 15 -1.13 0.17 -6.05
C LYS A 15 -1.47 -0.77 -4.89
N LEU A 16 -0.90 -0.52 -3.73
CA LEU A 16 -1.16 -1.35 -2.55
C LEU A 16 -2.62 -1.23 -2.10
N GLU A 17 -3.20 -0.04 -2.19
CA GLU A 17 -4.60 0.14 -1.85
C GLU A 17 -5.50 -0.67 -2.78
N GLY A 18 -5.18 -0.72 -4.06
CA GLY A 18 -5.92 -1.55 -5.02
C GLY A 18 -5.81 -3.02 -4.70
N LEU A 19 -4.60 -3.48 -4.34
CA LEU A 19 -4.39 -4.86 -3.94
C LEU A 19 -5.14 -5.18 -2.65
N LEU A 20 -5.18 -4.23 -1.73
CA LEU A 20 -5.92 -4.40 -0.48
C LEU A 20 -7.40 -4.58 -0.75
N ALA A 21 -7.98 -3.74 -1.60
CA ALA A 21 -9.38 -3.86 -1.95
C ALA A 21 -9.69 -5.22 -2.59
N TYR A 22 -8.79 -5.70 -3.44
CA TYR A 22 -8.92 -7.01 -4.06
C TYR A 22 -8.92 -8.12 -3.00
N ALA A 23 -7.97 -8.05 -2.07
CA ALA A 23 -7.84 -9.05 -1.00
C ALA A 23 -9.09 -9.07 -0.12
N VAL A 24 -9.62 -7.89 0.21
CA VAL A 24 -10.84 -7.80 1.01
C VAL A 24 -12.03 -8.42 0.27
N ALA A 25 -12.14 -8.11 -1.02
CA ALA A 25 -13.25 -8.63 -1.83
C ALA A 25 -13.21 -10.15 -1.95
N HIS A 26 -12.02 -10.74 -1.91
CA HIS A 26 -11.85 -12.20 -2.00
C HIS A 26 -11.76 -12.87 -0.64
N GLY A 27 -11.84 -12.12 0.44
CA GLY A 27 -11.79 -12.67 1.78
C GLY A 27 -10.41 -13.21 2.16
N ASP A 28 -9.35 -12.70 1.55
CA ASP A 28 -7.99 -13.16 1.81
C ASP A 28 -7.38 -12.35 2.96
N LYS A 29 -7.61 -12.80 4.17
CA LYS A 29 -7.18 -12.07 5.35
C LYS A 29 -5.66 -11.99 5.50
N ALA A 30 -4.95 -13.04 5.12
CA ALA A 30 -3.50 -13.05 5.20
C ALA A 30 -2.89 -11.98 4.29
N GLU A 31 -3.38 -11.88 3.06
CA GLU A 31 -2.94 -10.85 2.13
C GLU A 31 -3.33 -9.46 2.61
N GLU A 32 -4.54 -9.32 3.11
CA GLU A 32 -5.02 -8.06 3.65
C GLU A 32 -4.09 -7.55 4.74
N GLU A 33 -3.73 -8.39 5.68
CA GLU A 33 -2.83 -8.01 6.78
C GLU A 33 -1.44 -7.66 6.27
N ARG A 34 -0.92 -8.41 5.33
CA ARG A 34 0.39 -8.15 4.76
C ARG A 34 0.42 -6.81 4.05
N ILE A 35 -0.60 -6.53 3.26
CA ILE A 35 -0.68 -5.27 2.51
C ILE A 35 -0.86 -4.09 3.47
N CYS A 36 -1.67 -4.26 4.49
CA CYS A 36 -1.85 -3.22 5.51
C CYS A 36 -0.53 -2.90 6.20
N ALA A 37 0.26 -3.91 6.55
CA ALA A 37 1.56 -3.69 7.18
C ALA A 37 2.50 -2.91 6.25
N GLU A 38 2.48 -3.22 4.97
CA GLU A 38 3.30 -2.49 4.00
C GLU A 38 2.87 -1.05 3.84
N LEU A 39 1.55 -0.81 3.79
CA LEU A 39 1.02 0.55 3.72
C LEU A 39 1.43 1.39 4.92
N VAL A 40 1.36 0.81 6.11
CA VAL A 40 1.77 1.51 7.33
C VAL A 40 3.24 1.89 7.26
N LYS A 41 4.10 0.99 6.81
CA LYS A 41 5.52 1.27 6.66
C LYS A 41 5.77 2.42 5.70
N MET A 42 5.06 2.44 4.59
CA MET A 42 5.25 3.49 3.59
C MET A 42 4.81 4.84 4.13
N VAL A 43 3.67 4.88 4.81
CA VAL A 43 3.17 6.12 5.39
C VAL A 43 4.11 6.63 6.47
N GLU A 44 4.65 5.74 7.30
CA GLU A 44 5.61 6.13 8.32
C GLU A 44 6.91 6.66 7.73
N GLY A 45 7.26 6.21 6.55
CA GLY A 45 8.47 6.66 5.86
C GLY A 45 8.33 8.01 5.18
N LEU A 46 7.12 8.52 5.08
CA LEU A 46 6.90 9.84 4.51
C LEU A 46 7.21 10.93 5.53
#